data_df51380654b15dea1ba7b96434d16cd6
#
_entry.id   df51380654b15dea1ba7b96434d16cd6
#
_cell.length_a   1.000
_cell.length_b   1.000
_cell.length_c   1.000
_cell.angle_alpha   90.00
_cell.angle_beta   90.00
_cell.angle_gamma   90.00
#
_symmetry.space_group_name_H-M   'P 1'
#
loop_
_entity.id
_entity.type
_entity.pdbx_description
1 polymer ?
#
loop_
_entity_poly.entity_id
_entity_poly.type
_entity_poly.pdbx_seq_one_letter_code
_entity_poly.pdbx_strand_id
1 'polypeptide(L)'
;MKTKYLVIGAGISGLTFANYAKEDYLVVEKEKEVGGYCRTIKRNGYVWDYAGHFFHFNTDEFKKNFLSKMPKEDIIYNDKCAKILYKNNFIDFPFQTNIHQLEKQEFIDCLYDLFNKEEKDKYDNFLDMLYGKFGKSIVEKFLKPYNEKLYAVDLTKLDVDAMGRFFPYADKEAIINNMKNSKVNSYNASFLYPRNGAASFIDILYNELDKSKVLLNTSVVSLDLNNKEAKLSNGETVKYEYLINTMPLNNFLKLIGGHDELLNEMSYNKVLVFNLGFDKASPLCKKEHWLYIPSKNCNYYRVGFYNNILGDEKLSM
;
A
#
# COMPACT_ATOMS: atom_id res chain seq x y z
N MET A 1 -33.09 -13.41 -3.29
CA MET A 1 -32.07 -14.16 -4.06
C MET A 1 -31.41 -15.22 -3.18
N LYS A 2 -30.73 -16.22 -3.80
CA LYS A 2 -29.92 -17.21 -3.08
C LYS A 2 -28.58 -17.39 -3.79
N THR A 3 -27.50 -17.52 -3.06
CA THR A 3 -26.16 -17.77 -3.60
C THR A 3 -25.33 -18.60 -2.62
N LYS A 4 -24.35 -19.35 -3.11
CA LYS A 4 -23.39 -20.04 -2.25
C LYS A 4 -22.43 -19.06 -1.58
N TYR A 5 -21.83 -18.15 -2.35
CA TYR A 5 -20.90 -17.15 -1.86
C TYR A 5 -21.45 -15.73 -2.05
N LEU A 6 -21.70 -15.03 -0.94
CA LEU A 6 -21.94 -13.59 -0.96
C LEU A 6 -20.64 -12.86 -0.71
N VAL A 7 -20.16 -12.10 -1.70
CA VAL A 7 -18.92 -11.32 -1.63
C VAL A 7 -19.26 -9.86 -1.44
N ILE A 8 -18.83 -9.26 -0.33
CA ILE A 8 -19.06 -7.83 -0.06
C ILE A 8 -17.81 -7.06 -0.48
N GLY A 9 -17.94 -6.24 -1.52
CA GLY A 9 -16.91 -5.40 -2.11
C GLY A 9 -16.33 -5.98 -3.39
N ALA A 10 -16.30 -5.16 -4.46
CA ALA A 10 -15.70 -5.47 -5.74
C ALA A 10 -14.31 -4.81 -5.92
N GLY A 11 -13.53 -4.74 -4.84
CA GLY A 11 -12.11 -4.44 -4.88
C GLY A 11 -11.30 -5.64 -5.37
N ILE A 12 -9.98 -5.49 -5.47
CA ILE A 12 -9.09 -6.56 -5.97
C ILE A 12 -9.30 -7.90 -5.25
N SER A 13 -9.49 -7.88 -3.92
CA SER A 13 -9.68 -9.10 -3.12
C SER A 13 -11.01 -9.80 -3.44
N GLY A 14 -12.11 -9.05 -3.50
CA GLY A 14 -13.43 -9.61 -3.80
C GLY A 14 -13.52 -10.16 -5.21
N LEU A 15 -12.99 -9.43 -6.20
CA LEU A 15 -12.94 -9.88 -7.59
C LEU A 15 -12.05 -11.13 -7.75
N THR A 16 -10.90 -11.16 -7.07
CA THR A 16 -10.02 -12.33 -7.08
C THR A 16 -10.74 -13.54 -6.50
N PHE A 17 -11.39 -13.41 -5.34
CA PHE A 17 -12.16 -14.51 -4.76
C PHE A 17 -13.24 -15.02 -5.72
N ALA A 18 -14.02 -14.12 -6.32
CA ALA A 18 -15.09 -14.50 -7.26
C ALA A 18 -14.55 -15.27 -8.47
N ASN A 19 -13.37 -14.87 -9.00
CA ASN A 19 -12.70 -15.59 -10.10
C ASN A 19 -12.27 -17.01 -9.70
N TYR A 20 -11.81 -17.21 -8.45
CA TYR A 20 -11.41 -18.53 -7.96
C TYR A 20 -12.59 -19.40 -7.55
N ALA A 21 -13.68 -18.81 -7.06
CA ALA A 21 -14.88 -19.52 -6.66
C ALA A 21 -15.55 -20.28 -7.84
N LYS A 22 -15.47 -19.73 -9.07
CA LYS A 22 -15.96 -20.28 -10.36
C LYS A 22 -17.43 -20.74 -10.40
N GLU A 23 -18.08 -20.80 -9.25
CA GLU A 23 -19.42 -21.34 -9.06
C GLU A 23 -20.40 -20.25 -8.67
N ASP A 24 -21.44 -20.60 -7.92
CA ASP A 24 -22.52 -19.75 -7.49
C ASP A 24 -22.06 -18.68 -6.51
N TYR A 25 -21.73 -17.50 -7.02
CA TYR A 25 -21.35 -16.30 -6.25
C TYR A 25 -22.24 -15.11 -6.63
N LEU A 26 -22.33 -14.16 -5.69
CA LEU A 26 -22.88 -12.82 -5.91
C LEU A 26 -21.93 -11.80 -5.30
N VAL A 27 -21.43 -10.87 -6.10
CA VAL A 27 -20.61 -9.75 -5.64
C VAL A 27 -21.49 -8.52 -5.48
N VAL A 28 -21.38 -7.83 -4.34
CA VAL A 28 -22.14 -6.61 -4.05
C VAL A 28 -21.16 -5.46 -3.82
N GLU A 29 -21.26 -4.40 -4.64
CA GLU A 29 -20.40 -3.23 -4.58
C GLU A 29 -21.24 -1.95 -4.45
N LYS A 30 -20.92 -1.13 -3.45
CA LYS A 30 -21.65 0.12 -3.16
C LYS A 30 -21.39 1.23 -4.19
N GLU A 31 -20.23 1.20 -4.83
CA GLU A 31 -19.84 2.19 -5.82
C GLU A 31 -20.43 1.86 -7.20
N LYS A 32 -20.41 2.85 -8.10
CA LYS A 32 -20.87 2.70 -9.49
C LYS A 32 -19.91 1.87 -10.36
N GLU A 33 -18.73 1.57 -9.87
CA GLU A 33 -17.67 0.88 -10.58
C GLU A 33 -16.87 -0.03 -9.65
N VAL A 34 -16.26 -1.06 -10.21
CA VAL A 34 -15.39 -1.99 -9.48
C VAL A 34 -14.00 -1.39 -9.22
N GLY A 35 -13.18 -2.05 -8.39
CA GLY A 35 -11.76 -1.76 -8.24
C GLY A 35 -11.35 -1.24 -6.87
N GLY A 36 -12.28 -0.74 -6.06
CA GLY A 36 -11.94 -0.21 -4.73
C GLY A 36 -10.89 0.90 -4.83
N TYR A 37 -9.76 0.76 -4.13
CA TYR A 37 -8.65 1.73 -4.20
C TYR A 37 -7.73 1.54 -5.43
N CYS A 38 -7.88 0.48 -6.21
CA CYS A 38 -7.15 0.29 -7.46
C CYS A 38 -7.88 0.91 -8.68
N ARG A 39 -8.83 1.79 -8.45
CA ARG A 39 -9.48 2.56 -9.52
C ARG A 39 -8.53 3.61 -10.09
N THR A 40 -8.71 3.92 -11.37
CA THR A 40 -7.97 4.96 -12.08
C THR A 40 -8.94 5.99 -12.64
N ILE A 41 -8.64 7.26 -12.44
CA ILE A 41 -9.39 8.38 -13.03
C ILE A 41 -8.58 8.91 -14.21
N LYS A 42 -9.17 8.94 -15.41
CA LYS A 42 -8.59 9.60 -16.58
C LYS A 42 -9.23 10.99 -16.73
N ARG A 43 -8.41 12.03 -16.62
CA ARG A 43 -8.90 13.42 -16.69
C ARG A 43 -7.84 14.34 -17.28
N ASN A 44 -8.25 15.19 -18.23
CA ASN A 44 -7.38 16.19 -18.87
C ASN A 44 -6.08 15.62 -19.48
N GLY A 45 -6.15 14.39 -20.03
CA GLY A 45 -5.00 13.70 -20.60
C GLY A 45 -4.09 13.01 -19.57
N TYR A 46 -4.38 13.12 -18.28
CA TYR A 46 -3.63 12.48 -17.20
C TYR A 46 -4.32 11.21 -16.69
N VAL A 47 -3.50 10.31 -16.16
CA VAL A 47 -3.91 9.06 -15.49
C VAL A 47 -3.69 9.25 -13.98
N TRP A 48 -4.77 9.18 -13.21
CA TRP A 48 -4.76 9.44 -11.77
C TRP A 48 -5.20 8.21 -10.99
N ASP A 49 -4.30 7.65 -10.20
CA ASP A 49 -4.64 6.58 -9.25
C ASP A 49 -4.92 7.15 -7.84
N TYR A 50 -5.62 6.36 -7.01
CA TYR A 50 -5.84 6.64 -5.58
C TYR A 50 -4.60 6.33 -4.74
N ALA A 51 -3.47 6.96 -4.99
CA ALA A 51 -2.10 6.64 -4.65
C ALA A 51 -1.48 5.56 -5.58
N GLY A 52 -0.15 5.48 -5.60
CA GLY A 52 0.56 4.50 -6.44
C GLY A 52 0.33 3.07 -5.95
N HIS A 53 -0.33 2.26 -6.75
CA HIS A 53 -0.50 0.84 -6.52
C HIS A 53 0.44 0.07 -7.46
N PHE A 54 1.64 -0.22 -6.95
CA PHE A 54 2.67 -0.94 -7.69
C PHE A 54 2.52 -2.43 -7.46
N PHE A 55 2.57 -3.22 -8.53
CA PHE A 55 2.25 -4.63 -8.47
C PHE A 55 3.50 -5.47 -8.26
N HIS A 56 3.43 -6.33 -7.25
CA HIS A 56 4.42 -7.32 -6.90
C HIS A 56 3.73 -8.68 -6.87
N PHE A 57 4.37 -9.68 -7.45
CA PHE A 57 3.82 -11.03 -7.52
C PHE A 57 4.65 -11.98 -6.66
N ASN A 58 3.97 -12.83 -5.88
CA ASN A 58 4.63 -13.77 -4.99
C ASN A 58 5.11 -15.04 -5.71
N THR A 59 4.50 -15.36 -6.87
CA THR A 59 4.86 -16.53 -7.67
C THR A 59 4.96 -16.18 -9.14
N ASP A 60 5.91 -16.84 -9.84
CA ASP A 60 6.09 -16.63 -11.28
C ASP A 60 4.91 -17.17 -12.09
N GLU A 61 4.26 -18.24 -11.64
CA GLU A 61 3.10 -18.81 -12.28
C GLU A 61 1.93 -17.81 -12.31
N PHE A 62 1.60 -17.24 -11.15
CA PHE A 62 0.55 -16.21 -11.04
C PHE A 62 0.89 -14.99 -11.90
N LYS A 63 2.15 -14.54 -11.84
CA LYS A 63 2.66 -13.43 -12.66
C LYS A 63 2.47 -13.69 -14.15
N LYS A 64 2.91 -14.86 -14.64
CA LYS A 64 2.80 -15.24 -16.06
C LYS A 64 1.35 -15.30 -16.52
N ASN A 65 0.48 -15.98 -15.76
CA ASN A 65 -0.94 -16.08 -16.07
C ASN A 65 -1.59 -14.70 -16.12
N PHE A 66 -1.32 -13.85 -15.13
CA PHE A 66 -1.91 -12.52 -15.06
C PHE A 66 -1.45 -11.61 -16.20
N LEU A 67 -0.14 -11.55 -16.45
CA LEU A 67 0.44 -10.70 -17.49
C LEU A 67 0.12 -11.19 -18.92
N SER A 68 -0.18 -12.47 -19.12
CA SER A 68 -0.61 -12.98 -20.43
C SER A 68 -1.93 -12.38 -20.92
N LYS A 69 -2.71 -11.80 -20.01
CA LYS A 69 -4.03 -11.18 -20.28
C LYS A 69 -3.94 -9.67 -20.53
N MET A 70 -2.75 -9.10 -20.47
CA MET A 70 -2.49 -7.68 -20.68
C MET A 70 -1.64 -7.46 -21.92
N PRO A 71 -1.91 -6.44 -22.77
CA PRO A 71 -1.01 -6.05 -23.85
C PRO A 71 0.40 -5.78 -23.32
N LYS A 72 1.42 -6.32 -23.97
CA LYS A 72 2.81 -6.19 -23.52
C LYS A 72 3.30 -4.74 -23.47
N GLU A 73 2.82 -3.91 -24.39
CA GLU A 73 3.09 -2.48 -24.48
C GLU A 73 2.52 -1.68 -23.31
N ASP A 74 1.51 -2.22 -22.64
CA ASP A 74 0.89 -1.58 -21.47
C ASP A 74 1.59 -1.92 -20.15
N ILE A 75 2.56 -2.84 -20.17
CA ILE A 75 3.27 -3.27 -18.96
C ILE A 75 4.62 -2.54 -18.87
N ILE A 76 4.78 -1.73 -17.84
CA ILE A 76 6.02 -1.03 -17.55
C ILE A 76 6.75 -1.72 -16.41
N TYR A 77 8.01 -2.06 -16.65
CA TYR A 77 8.91 -2.63 -15.66
C TYR A 77 9.84 -1.52 -15.16
N ASN A 78 9.86 -1.34 -13.85
CA ASN A 78 10.70 -0.33 -13.22
C ASN A 78 11.59 -0.95 -12.14
N ASP A 79 12.87 -0.60 -12.16
CA ASP A 79 13.74 -0.76 -11.02
C ASP A 79 13.51 0.40 -10.07
N LYS A 80 13.17 0.08 -8.83
CA LYS A 80 12.79 1.09 -7.83
C LYS A 80 13.88 2.11 -7.61
N CYS A 81 13.58 3.36 -7.90
CA CYS A 81 14.41 4.50 -7.54
C CYS A 81 13.64 5.40 -6.55
N ALA A 82 13.98 5.30 -5.28
CA ALA A 82 13.38 6.09 -4.21
C ALA A 82 14.46 6.76 -3.37
N LYS A 83 14.23 8.02 -3.02
CA LYS A 83 15.14 8.83 -2.21
C LYS A 83 14.42 9.37 -0.98
N ILE A 84 15.20 9.81 -0.04
CA ILE A 84 14.75 10.51 1.17
C ILE A 84 15.26 11.93 1.09
N LEU A 85 14.38 12.92 1.16
CA LEU A 85 14.78 14.33 1.29
C LEU A 85 15.06 14.64 2.75
N TYR A 86 16.34 14.67 3.10
CA TYR A 86 16.82 14.93 4.46
C TYR A 86 17.72 16.16 4.49
N LYS A 87 17.31 17.21 5.20
CA LYS A 87 18.08 18.48 5.33
C LYS A 87 18.56 19.03 3.98
N ASN A 88 17.66 19.06 2.98
CA ASN A 88 17.94 19.50 1.60
C ASN A 88 18.90 18.59 0.79
N ASN A 89 19.29 17.43 1.32
CA ASN A 89 20.09 16.43 0.62
C ASN A 89 19.23 15.20 0.29
N PHE A 90 19.58 14.52 -0.79
CA PHE A 90 18.96 13.26 -1.19
C PHE A 90 19.76 12.09 -0.66
N ILE A 91 19.14 11.29 0.22
CA ILE A 91 19.68 10.04 0.75
C ILE A 91 18.98 8.88 0.06
N ASP A 92 19.68 7.84 -0.32
CA ASP A 92 19.09 6.64 -0.90
C ASP A 92 18.22 5.90 0.12
N PHE A 93 17.13 5.33 -0.36
CA PHE A 93 16.26 4.48 0.47
C PHE A 93 16.73 3.00 0.41
N PRO A 94 16.74 2.26 1.52
CA PRO A 94 16.31 2.64 2.86
C PRO A 94 17.35 3.47 3.64
N PHE A 95 16.88 4.34 4.53
CA PHE A 95 17.75 5.26 5.27
C PHE A 95 18.85 4.55 6.08
N GLN A 96 18.49 3.50 6.81
CA GLN A 96 19.39 2.77 7.70
C GLN A 96 20.58 2.11 7.00
N THR A 97 20.44 1.74 5.74
CA THR A 97 21.52 1.16 4.94
C THR A 97 22.35 2.22 4.21
N ASN A 98 21.89 3.47 4.18
CA ASN A 98 22.51 4.56 3.44
C ASN A 98 22.97 5.73 4.34
N ILE A 99 23.14 5.49 5.64
CA ILE A 99 23.58 6.50 6.60
C ILE A 99 24.97 7.08 6.27
N HIS A 100 25.78 6.38 5.48
CA HIS A 100 27.08 6.86 5.00
C HIS A 100 26.98 8.07 4.03
N GLN A 101 25.78 8.37 3.53
CA GLN A 101 25.49 9.54 2.71
C GLN A 101 25.16 10.80 3.54
N LEU A 102 25.06 10.66 4.86
CA LEU A 102 24.86 11.78 5.79
C LEU A 102 26.14 12.60 5.93
N GLU A 103 25.99 13.80 6.50
CA GLU A 103 27.16 14.56 6.96
C GLU A 103 27.97 13.76 7.98
N LYS A 104 29.29 13.97 7.97
CA LYS A 104 30.25 13.15 8.71
C LYS A 104 29.85 12.95 10.19
N GLN A 105 29.44 14.01 10.89
CA GLN A 105 29.09 13.90 12.30
C GLN A 105 27.81 13.08 12.50
N GLU A 106 26.79 13.32 11.69
CA GLU A 106 25.54 12.56 11.74
C GLU A 106 25.73 11.07 11.41
N PHE A 107 26.62 10.78 10.46
CA PHE A 107 27.00 9.40 10.14
C PHE A 107 27.67 8.71 11.33
N ILE A 108 28.62 9.40 11.98
CA ILE A 108 29.32 8.88 13.17
C ILE A 108 28.31 8.63 14.31
N ASP A 109 27.39 9.56 14.56
CA ASP A 109 26.34 9.40 15.57
C ASP A 109 25.45 8.18 15.27
N CYS A 110 25.05 7.99 14.01
CA CYS A 110 24.27 6.82 13.59
C CYS A 110 25.02 5.50 13.82
N LEU A 111 26.31 5.46 13.47
CA LEU A 111 27.15 4.28 13.70
C LEU A 111 27.32 4.00 15.18
N TYR A 112 27.66 5.03 15.96
CA TYR A 112 27.85 4.88 17.42
C TYR A 112 26.60 4.30 18.07
N ASP A 113 25.44 4.89 17.83
CA ASP A 113 24.18 4.41 18.39
C ASP A 113 23.79 3.02 17.89
N LEU A 114 24.06 2.69 16.62
CA LEU A 114 23.79 1.37 16.04
C LEU A 114 24.63 0.27 16.74
N PHE A 115 25.88 0.56 17.08
CA PHE A 115 26.76 -0.41 17.73
C PHE A 115 26.53 -0.49 19.25
N ASN A 116 26.08 0.58 19.87
CA ASN A 116 25.84 0.68 21.31
C ASN A 116 24.35 0.59 21.71
N LYS A 117 23.48 0.23 20.78
CA LYS A 117 22.05 0.03 21.06
C LYS A 117 21.82 -1.15 22.00
N GLU A 118 20.79 -1.05 22.83
CA GLU A 118 20.32 -2.16 23.66
C GLU A 118 19.37 -3.05 22.87
N GLU A 119 19.80 -4.27 22.59
CA GLU A 119 18.93 -5.30 22.00
C GLU A 119 18.19 -6.02 23.12
N LYS A 120 16.89 -6.27 22.88
CA LYS A 120 16.01 -7.00 23.79
C LYS A 120 15.49 -8.26 23.09
N ASP A 121 15.20 -9.29 23.87
CA ASP A 121 14.54 -10.51 23.37
C ASP A 121 13.09 -10.22 22.94
N LYS A 122 12.45 -9.25 23.61
CA LYS A 122 11.07 -8.85 23.34
C LYS A 122 10.94 -7.33 23.44
N TYR A 123 10.24 -6.75 22.49
CA TYR A 123 9.91 -5.33 22.42
C TYR A 123 8.45 -5.11 22.80
N ASP A 124 8.15 -3.99 23.46
CA ASP A 124 6.80 -3.68 23.95
C ASP A 124 5.89 -3.11 22.85
N ASN A 125 6.47 -2.41 21.88
CA ASN A 125 5.76 -1.72 20.81
C ASN A 125 6.70 -1.42 19.63
N PHE A 126 6.13 -0.87 18.56
CA PHE A 126 6.87 -0.56 17.34
C PHE A 126 8.02 0.43 17.57
N LEU A 127 7.84 1.48 18.37
CA LEU A 127 8.89 2.46 18.64
C LEU A 127 10.06 1.83 19.45
N ASP A 128 9.75 1.02 20.45
CA ASP A 128 10.74 0.30 21.23
C ASP A 128 11.57 -0.65 20.35
N MET A 129 10.89 -1.35 19.45
CA MET A 129 11.56 -2.20 18.46
C MET A 129 12.50 -1.39 17.54
N LEU A 130 12.07 -0.22 17.07
CA LEU A 130 12.92 0.63 16.25
C LEU A 130 14.22 1.02 16.97
N TYR A 131 14.13 1.48 18.21
CA TYR A 131 15.31 1.84 19.01
C TYR A 131 16.23 0.65 19.24
N GLY A 132 15.68 -0.50 19.62
CA GLY A 132 16.45 -1.72 19.85
C GLY A 132 17.12 -2.27 18.60
N LYS A 133 16.53 -2.07 17.42
CA LYS A 133 17.09 -2.59 16.16
C LYS A 133 18.05 -1.62 15.47
N PHE A 134 17.84 -0.31 15.56
CA PHE A 134 18.58 0.67 14.76
C PHE A 134 19.34 1.73 15.57
N GLY A 135 19.12 1.80 16.87
CA GLY A 135 19.74 2.83 17.73
C GLY A 135 19.07 4.20 17.58
N LYS A 136 19.37 5.08 18.53
CA LYS A 136 18.70 6.37 18.68
C LYS A 136 18.81 7.28 17.45
N SER A 137 20.01 7.46 16.92
CA SER A 137 20.24 8.45 15.86
C SER A 137 19.52 8.12 14.57
N ILE A 138 19.51 6.87 14.12
CA ILE A 138 18.77 6.44 12.91
C ILE A 138 17.26 6.63 13.14
N VAL A 139 16.77 6.26 14.32
CA VAL A 139 15.36 6.36 14.67
C VAL A 139 14.89 7.81 14.69
N GLU A 140 15.57 8.68 15.40
CA GLU A 140 15.17 10.09 15.55
C GLU A 140 15.35 10.90 14.25
N LYS A 141 16.34 10.56 13.43
CA LYS A 141 16.59 11.27 12.17
C LYS A 141 15.57 10.91 11.08
N PHE A 142 15.11 9.65 11.02
CA PHE A 142 14.24 9.22 9.93
C PHE A 142 13.08 8.32 10.37
N LEU A 143 13.35 7.19 11.04
CA LEU A 143 12.31 6.15 11.20
C LEU A 143 11.11 6.65 12.00
N LYS A 144 11.35 7.35 13.11
CA LYS A 144 10.27 7.89 13.95
C LYS A 144 9.50 9.01 13.24
N PRO A 145 10.10 10.13 12.81
CA PRO A 145 9.34 11.24 12.22
C PRO A 145 8.63 10.84 10.93
N TYR A 146 9.19 9.94 10.15
CA TYR A 146 8.55 9.42 8.94
C TYR A 146 7.34 8.52 9.27
N ASN A 147 7.51 7.57 10.19
CA ASN A 147 6.44 6.63 10.53
C ASN A 147 5.32 7.31 11.33
N GLU A 148 5.60 8.31 12.18
CA GLU A 148 4.57 9.14 12.82
C GLU A 148 3.66 9.82 11.78
N LYS A 149 4.21 10.30 10.66
CA LYS A 149 3.41 10.84 9.55
C LYS A 149 2.65 9.78 8.79
N LEU A 150 3.30 8.64 8.51
CA LEU A 150 2.73 7.54 7.75
C LEU A 150 1.52 6.93 8.46
N TYR A 151 1.66 6.66 9.76
CA TYR A 151 0.60 6.05 10.57
C TYR A 151 -0.36 7.06 11.19
N ALA A 152 0.03 8.34 11.26
CA ALA A 152 -0.72 9.41 11.91
C ALA A 152 -1.10 9.09 13.37
N VAL A 153 -0.21 8.38 14.09
CA VAL A 153 -0.40 7.94 15.48
C VAL A 153 0.94 7.90 16.20
N ASP A 154 0.91 7.96 17.52
CA ASP A 154 2.08 7.68 18.36
C ASP A 154 2.51 6.23 18.16
N LEU A 155 3.79 6.04 17.80
CA LEU A 155 4.34 4.72 17.46
C LEU A 155 4.40 3.76 18.66
N THR A 156 4.27 4.26 19.89
CA THR A 156 4.15 3.43 21.09
C THR A 156 2.81 2.68 21.17
N LYS A 157 1.82 3.12 20.39
CA LYS A 157 0.50 2.47 20.30
C LYS A 157 0.40 1.41 19.20
N LEU A 158 1.46 1.24 18.42
CA LEU A 158 1.51 0.25 17.35
C LEU A 158 2.15 -1.04 17.84
N ASP A 159 1.62 -2.14 17.33
CA ASP A 159 2.22 -3.46 17.50
C ASP A 159 3.64 -3.52 16.93
N VAL A 160 4.49 -4.36 17.50
CA VAL A 160 5.89 -4.56 17.05
C VAL A 160 5.96 -4.85 15.55
N ASP A 161 5.02 -5.64 15.04
CA ASP A 161 4.95 -6.08 13.66
C ASP A 161 4.07 -5.20 12.75
N ALA A 162 3.79 -3.95 13.14
CA ALA A 162 2.87 -3.05 12.42
C ALA A 162 3.17 -2.91 10.92
N MET A 163 4.42 -2.97 10.48
CA MET A 163 4.79 -2.98 9.06
C MET A 163 4.97 -4.38 8.47
N GLY A 164 5.09 -5.41 9.31
CA GLY A 164 5.31 -6.79 8.88
C GLY A 164 6.43 -6.91 7.85
N ARG A 165 6.17 -7.68 6.78
CA ARG A 165 7.14 -7.92 5.69
C ARG A 165 7.55 -6.68 4.88
N PHE A 166 6.86 -5.57 5.03
CA PHE A 166 7.17 -4.33 4.30
C PHE A 166 8.23 -3.47 4.97
N PHE A 167 8.59 -3.80 6.23
CA PHE A 167 9.65 -3.09 6.92
C PHE A 167 11.01 -3.51 6.33
N PRO A 168 11.85 -2.55 5.90
CA PRO A 168 13.16 -2.87 5.31
C PRO A 168 14.18 -3.17 6.44
N TYR A 169 14.06 -4.34 7.06
CA TYR A 169 15.01 -4.79 8.07
C TYR A 169 16.41 -4.87 7.47
N ALA A 170 17.38 -4.42 8.24
CA ALA A 170 18.79 -4.59 7.95
C ALA A 170 19.54 -4.76 9.28
N ASP A 171 20.32 -5.80 9.38
CA ASP A 171 21.24 -5.98 10.50
C ASP A 171 22.52 -5.13 10.33
N LYS A 172 23.38 -5.14 11.33
CA LYS A 172 24.64 -4.38 11.31
C LYS A 172 25.52 -4.75 10.11
N GLU A 173 25.59 -6.02 9.77
CA GLU A 173 26.40 -6.53 8.67
C GLU A 173 25.86 -6.05 7.32
N ALA A 174 24.55 -6.15 7.09
CA ALA A 174 23.90 -5.66 5.90
C ALA A 174 24.10 -4.14 5.72
N ILE A 175 24.04 -3.36 6.81
CA ILE A 175 24.28 -1.92 6.78
C ILE A 175 25.74 -1.63 6.37
N ILE A 176 26.71 -2.29 6.97
CA ILE A 176 28.14 -2.10 6.64
C ILE A 176 28.46 -2.57 5.22
N ASN A 177 27.90 -3.70 4.79
CA ASN A 177 28.14 -4.22 3.45
C ASN A 177 27.56 -3.29 2.37
N ASN A 178 26.41 -2.65 2.62
CA ASN A 178 25.86 -1.66 1.68
C ASN A 178 26.75 -0.42 1.53
N MET A 179 27.49 -0.03 2.57
CA MET A 179 28.47 1.06 2.47
C MET A 179 29.64 0.74 1.54
N LYS A 180 30.00 -0.55 1.43
CA LYS A 180 31.08 -1.02 0.54
C LYS A 180 30.60 -1.17 -0.91
N ASN A 181 29.38 -1.67 -1.09
CA ASN A 181 28.82 -2.02 -2.37
C ASN A 181 27.38 -1.53 -2.43
N SER A 182 27.14 -0.33 -2.92
CA SER A 182 25.83 0.31 -2.98
C SER A 182 24.83 -0.42 -3.92
N LYS A 183 24.58 -1.70 -3.68
CA LYS A 183 23.54 -2.48 -4.33
C LYS A 183 22.33 -2.54 -3.41
N VAL A 184 21.26 -1.84 -3.79
CA VAL A 184 19.97 -1.88 -3.10
C VAL A 184 19.33 -3.25 -3.31
N ASN A 185 19.59 -4.19 -2.41
CA ASN A 185 18.81 -5.43 -2.31
C ASN A 185 17.67 -5.20 -1.32
N SER A 186 16.57 -4.62 -1.77
CA SER A 186 15.34 -4.54 -0.97
C SER A 186 14.27 -5.48 -1.52
N TYR A 187 13.38 -5.96 -0.66
CA TYR A 187 12.23 -6.83 -1.01
C TYR A 187 11.43 -6.32 -2.22
N ASN A 188 11.40 -5.01 -2.44
CA ASN A 188 10.69 -4.35 -3.54
C ASN A 188 11.68 -3.61 -4.46
N ALA A 189 12.76 -4.29 -4.90
CA ALA A 189 13.77 -3.67 -5.77
C ALA A 189 13.22 -3.34 -7.17
N SER A 190 12.18 -4.05 -7.63
CA SER A 190 11.50 -3.77 -8.89
C SER A 190 9.98 -3.88 -8.72
N PHE A 191 9.24 -3.24 -9.62
CA PHE A 191 7.79 -3.30 -9.64
C PHE A 191 7.24 -3.21 -11.07
N LEU A 192 6.00 -3.64 -11.22
CA LEU A 192 5.23 -3.47 -12.45
C LEU A 192 4.19 -2.38 -12.29
N TYR A 193 3.98 -1.62 -13.36
CA TYR A 193 2.90 -0.65 -13.41
C TYR A 193 2.27 -0.61 -14.81
N PRO A 194 0.93 -0.64 -14.91
CA PRO A 194 0.27 -0.56 -16.21
C PRO A 194 0.21 0.89 -16.67
N ARG A 195 0.53 1.12 -17.95
CA ARG A 195 0.50 2.45 -18.59
C ARG A 195 -0.84 3.17 -18.42
N ASN A 196 -1.93 2.43 -18.41
CA ASN A 196 -3.28 2.94 -18.28
C ASN A 196 -3.77 3.07 -16.83
N GLY A 197 -2.89 2.91 -15.84
CA GLY A 197 -3.19 2.99 -14.42
C GLY A 197 -3.58 1.66 -13.79
N ALA A 198 -3.70 1.65 -12.46
CA ALA A 198 -3.94 0.45 -11.66
C ALA A 198 -5.26 -0.27 -12.02
N ALA A 199 -6.26 0.45 -12.53
CA ALA A 199 -7.53 -0.13 -12.97
C ALA A 199 -7.36 -1.22 -14.04
N SER A 200 -6.28 -1.18 -14.84
CA SER A 200 -6.02 -2.22 -15.85
C SER A 200 -5.90 -3.62 -15.26
N PHE A 201 -5.43 -3.75 -14.01
CA PHE A 201 -5.43 -5.03 -13.30
C PHE A 201 -6.82 -5.46 -12.85
N ILE A 202 -7.64 -4.48 -12.45
CA ILE A 202 -9.03 -4.73 -12.06
C ILE A 202 -9.85 -5.19 -13.26
N ASP A 203 -9.64 -4.57 -14.41
CA ASP A 203 -10.34 -4.91 -15.66
C ASP A 203 -10.09 -6.37 -16.05
N ILE A 204 -8.88 -6.90 -15.89
CA ILE A 204 -8.59 -8.32 -16.12
C ILE A 204 -9.47 -9.20 -15.24
N LEU A 205 -9.52 -8.93 -13.94
CA LEU A 205 -10.29 -9.73 -13.00
C LEU A 205 -11.80 -9.60 -13.26
N TYR A 206 -12.27 -8.41 -13.53
CA TYR A 206 -13.70 -8.14 -13.76
C TYR A 206 -14.21 -8.72 -15.08
N ASN A 207 -13.39 -8.71 -16.13
CA ASN A 207 -13.78 -9.24 -17.45
C ASN A 207 -13.87 -10.77 -17.48
N GLU A 208 -13.30 -11.47 -16.52
CA GLU A 208 -13.41 -12.92 -16.36
C GLU A 208 -14.68 -13.35 -15.62
N LEU A 209 -15.38 -12.41 -14.98
CA LEU A 209 -16.59 -12.70 -14.23
C LEU A 209 -17.86 -12.58 -15.09
N ASP A 210 -18.87 -13.33 -14.69
CA ASP A 210 -20.25 -13.09 -15.13
C ASP A 210 -20.74 -11.78 -14.51
N LYS A 211 -20.84 -10.74 -15.35
CA LYS A 211 -21.22 -9.38 -14.92
C LYS A 211 -22.63 -9.30 -14.36
N SER A 212 -23.52 -10.25 -14.70
CA SER A 212 -24.85 -10.33 -14.10
C SER A 212 -24.86 -10.71 -12.62
N LYS A 213 -23.74 -11.27 -12.15
CA LYS A 213 -23.49 -11.63 -10.74
C LYS A 213 -22.72 -10.56 -9.95
N VAL A 214 -22.54 -9.37 -10.52
CA VAL A 214 -21.90 -8.22 -9.88
C VAL A 214 -22.87 -7.06 -9.78
N LEU A 215 -23.41 -6.83 -8.59
CA LEU A 215 -24.35 -5.75 -8.32
C LEU A 215 -23.60 -4.48 -7.92
N LEU A 216 -23.53 -3.52 -8.83
CA LEU A 216 -22.99 -2.18 -8.58
C LEU A 216 -24.05 -1.25 -7.98
N ASN A 217 -23.63 -0.11 -7.42
CA ASN A 217 -24.50 0.85 -6.72
C ASN A 217 -25.37 0.19 -5.65
N THR A 218 -24.90 -0.92 -5.10
CA THR A 218 -25.65 -1.74 -4.15
C THR A 218 -24.81 -2.04 -2.93
N SER A 219 -25.27 -1.66 -1.76
CA SER A 219 -24.60 -1.95 -0.50
C SER A 219 -25.37 -2.96 0.35
N VAL A 220 -24.66 -3.70 1.18
CA VAL A 220 -25.28 -4.48 2.24
C VAL A 220 -25.63 -3.52 3.39
N VAL A 221 -26.90 -3.46 3.76
CA VAL A 221 -27.40 -2.55 4.80
C VAL A 221 -27.68 -3.26 6.12
N SER A 222 -27.86 -4.59 6.10
CA SER A 222 -28.06 -5.42 7.29
C SER A 222 -27.59 -6.84 7.01
N LEU A 223 -27.00 -7.47 8.04
CA LEU A 223 -26.58 -8.87 8.01
C LEU A 223 -27.19 -9.62 9.20
N ASP A 224 -27.82 -10.74 8.93
CA ASP A 224 -28.17 -11.76 9.90
C ASP A 224 -27.23 -12.96 9.70
N LEU A 225 -26.23 -13.06 10.56
CA LEU A 225 -25.22 -14.13 10.45
C LEU A 225 -25.78 -15.50 10.84
N ASN A 226 -26.80 -15.54 11.73
CA ASN A 226 -27.40 -16.79 12.19
C ASN A 226 -28.28 -17.41 11.10
N ASN A 227 -29.11 -16.60 10.45
CA ASN A 227 -29.99 -17.03 9.37
C ASN A 227 -29.29 -16.97 8.00
N LYS A 228 -28.05 -16.46 7.94
CA LYS A 228 -27.25 -16.27 6.71
C LYS A 228 -28.01 -15.46 5.66
N GLU A 229 -28.53 -14.32 6.08
CA GLU A 229 -29.30 -13.40 5.24
C GLU A 229 -28.63 -12.01 5.22
N ALA A 230 -28.60 -11.40 4.04
CA ALA A 230 -28.15 -10.03 3.82
C ALA A 230 -29.27 -9.21 3.20
N LYS A 231 -29.58 -8.04 3.78
CA LYS A 231 -30.45 -7.04 3.15
C LYS A 231 -29.61 -6.06 2.34
N LEU A 232 -30.02 -5.81 1.11
CA LEU A 232 -29.35 -4.91 0.19
C LEU A 232 -30.06 -3.56 0.14
N SER A 233 -29.31 -2.51 -0.24
CA SER A 233 -29.83 -1.15 -0.36
C SER A 233 -30.91 -0.97 -1.44
N ASN A 234 -31.01 -1.89 -2.40
CA ASN A 234 -32.04 -1.94 -3.41
C ASN A 234 -33.35 -2.61 -2.94
N GLY A 235 -33.41 -3.01 -1.66
CA GLY A 235 -34.58 -3.65 -1.05
C GLY A 235 -34.60 -5.18 -1.13
N GLU A 236 -33.68 -5.79 -1.86
CA GLU A 236 -33.60 -7.24 -1.99
C GLU A 236 -32.98 -7.90 -0.77
N THR A 237 -33.34 -9.17 -0.52
CA THR A 237 -32.72 -10.04 0.48
C THR A 237 -32.01 -11.19 -0.20
N VAL A 238 -30.75 -11.43 0.22
CA VAL A 238 -29.91 -12.51 -0.30
C VAL A 238 -29.66 -13.52 0.82
N LYS A 239 -30.02 -14.79 0.57
CA LYS A 239 -29.58 -15.93 1.39
C LYS A 239 -28.28 -16.48 0.86
N TYR A 240 -27.29 -16.73 1.75
CA TYR A 240 -25.98 -17.21 1.36
C TYR A 240 -25.55 -18.42 2.23
N GLU A 241 -24.62 -19.20 1.71
CA GLU A 241 -24.00 -20.28 2.51
C GLU A 241 -22.73 -19.76 3.19
N TYR A 242 -21.92 -18.97 2.46
CA TYR A 242 -20.67 -18.39 2.91
C TYR A 242 -20.64 -16.88 2.63
N LEU A 243 -20.17 -16.12 3.62
CA LEU A 243 -19.98 -14.67 3.49
C LEU A 243 -18.51 -14.37 3.36
N ILE A 244 -18.13 -13.67 2.28
CA ILE A 244 -16.78 -13.19 2.04
C ILE A 244 -16.75 -11.68 2.21
N ASN A 245 -16.23 -11.25 3.35
CA ASN A 245 -16.12 -9.83 3.64
C ASN A 245 -14.78 -9.28 3.12
N THR A 246 -14.82 -8.33 2.18
CA THR A 246 -13.65 -7.57 1.74
C THR A 246 -13.77 -6.07 2.00
N MET A 247 -14.79 -5.66 2.76
CA MET A 247 -14.91 -4.29 3.25
C MET A 247 -14.03 -4.07 4.49
N PRO A 248 -13.71 -2.81 4.87
CA PRO A 248 -12.97 -2.51 6.08
C PRO A 248 -13.60 -3.14 7.32
N LEU A 249 -12.79 -3.79 8.16
CA LEU A 249 -13.26 -4.58 9.29
C LEU A 249 -14.11 -3.76 10.29
N ASN A 250 -13.71 -2.52 10.57
CA ASN A 250 -14.48 -1.62 11.42
C ASN A 250 -15.90 -1.33 10.89
N ASN A 251 -16.06 -1.23 9.57
CA ASN A 251 -17.37 -1.05 8.94
C ASN A 251 -18.19 -2.34 8.99
N PHE A 252 -17.55 -3.48 8.82
CA PHE A 252 -18.20 -4.78 8.95
C PHE A 252 -18.70 -5.02 10.38
N LEU A 253 -17.87 -4.76 11.39
CA LEU A 253 -18.26 -4.91 12.81
C LEU A 253 -19.42 -3.99 13.18
N LYS A 254 -19.45 -2.76 12.66
CA LYS A 254 -20.61 -1.86 12.83
C LYS A 254 -21.87 -2.41 12.19
N LEU A 255 -21.75 -3.07 11.03
CA LEU A 255 -22.87 -3.64 10.29
C LEU A 255 -23.50 -4.82 11.01
N ILE A 256 -22.70 -5.67 11.64
CA ILE A 256 -23.19 -6.84 12.38
C ILE A 256 -23.59 -6.51 13.84
N GLY A 257 -23.08 -5.41 14.41
CA GLY A 257 -23.35 -4.98 15.79
C GLY A 257 -22.71 -5.86 16.86
N GLY A 258 -22.85 -5.47 18.13
CA GLY A 258 -22.42 -6.28 19.28
C GLY A 258 -20.90 -6.36 19.50
N HIS A 259 -20.12 -5.47 18.89
CA HIS A 259 -18.65 -5.47 18.97
C HIS A 259 -18.08 -4.09 19.37
N ASP A 260 -18.79 -3.36 20.23
CA ASP A 260 -18.42 -1.98 20.58
C ASP A 260 -17.07 -1.90 21.31
N GLU A 261 -16.75 -2.87 22.16
CA GLU A 261 -15.43 -2.92 22.83
C GLU A 261 -14.30 -3.00 21.81
N LEU A 262 -14.38 -3.95 20.87
CA LEU A 262 -13.39 -4.11 19.81
C LEU A 262 -13.31 -2.87 18.90
N LEU A 263 -14.46 -2.26 18.57
CA LEU A 263 -14.51 -1.04 17.78
C LEU A 263 -13.82 0.14 18.46
N ASN A 264 -13.91 0.24 19.78
CA ASN A 264 -13.26 1.30 20.56
C ASN A 264 -11.74 1.13 20.63
N GLU A 265 -11.24 -0.09 20.53
CA GLU A 265 -9.81 -0.38 20.48
C GLU A 265 -9.21 -0.24 19.08
N MET A 266 -10.04 -0.34 18.03
CA MET A 266 -9.57 -0.23 16.65
C MET A 266 -9.30 1.22 16.27
N SER A 267 -8.15 1.43 15.63
CA SER A 267 -7.80 2.70 14.99
C SER A 267 -7.51 2.51 13.49
N TYR A 268 -7.68 3.55 12.72
CA TYR A 268 -7.30 3.60 11.32
C TYR A 268 -6.88 5.01 10.94
N ASN A 269 -5.94 5.11 10.01
CA ASN A 269 -5.59 6.38 9.39
C ASN A 269 -6.32 6.58 8.04
N LYS A 270 -6.33 7.82 7.57
CA LYS A 270 -6.78 8.17 6.22
C LYS A 270 -5.61 8.76 5.46
N VAL A 271 -5.45 8.32 4.22
CA VAL A 271 -4.43 8.89 3.31
C VAL A 271 -5.12 9.89 2.40
N LEU A 272 -4.66 11.14 2.46
CA LEU A 272 -5.08 12.18 1.54
C LEU A 272 -4.07 12.24 0.40
N VAL A 273 -4.56 12.10 -0.83
CA VAL A 273 -3.74 12.12 -2.05
C VAL A 273 -4.10 13.35 -2.88
N PHE A 274 -3.10 14.16 -3.20
CA PHE A 274 -3.19 15.23 -4.16
C PHE A 274 -2.48 14.81 -5.43
N ASN A 275 -3.21 14.71 -6.53
CA ASN A 275 -2.67 14.47 -7.84
C ASN A 275 -2.52 15.82 -8.57
N LEU A 276 -1.29 16.17 -8.93
CA LEU A 276 -0.94 17.43 -9.57
C LEU A 276 -0.37 17.16 -10.96
N GLY A 277 -0.92 17.81 -11.98
CA GLY A 277 -0.45 17.73 -13.36
C GLY A 277 0.31 19.00 -13.75
N PHE A 278 1.44 18.82 -14.44
CA PHE A 278 2.28 19.89 -14.94
C PHE A 278 2.61 19.65 -16.42
N ASP A 279 2.76 20.71 -17.20
CA ASP A 279 3.08 20.61 -18.63
C ASP A 279 4.56 20.33 -18.91
N LYS A 280 5.35 20.13 -17.88
CA LYS A 280 6.77 19.78 -18.00
C LYS A 280 7.27 18.96 -16.81
N ALA A 281 8.28 18.13 -17.07
CA ALA A 281 8.92 17.31 -16.06
C ALA A 281 9.67 18.14 -14.99
N SER A 282 9.80 17.55 -13.79
CA SER A 282 10.60 18.14 -12.72
C SER A 282 12.08 18.23 -13.12
N PRO A 283 12.75 19.38 -12.94
CA PRO A 283 14.17 19.49 -13.19
C PRO A 283 15.04 18.79 -12.14
N LEU A 284 14.47 18.55 -10.94
CA LEU A 284 15.20 18.04 -9.78
C LEU A 284 15.17 16.51 -9.67
N CYS A 285 14.06 15.90 -10.02
CA CYS A 285 13.83 14.45 -9.87
C CYS A 285 13.60 13.83 -11.25
N LYS A 286 14.70 13.44 -11.92
CA LYS A 286 14.66 12.92 -13.29
C LYS A 286 14.52 11.40 -13.39
N LYS A 287 14.83 10.67 -12.32
CA LYS A 287 14.82 9.20 -12.26
C LYS A 287 14.07 8.65 -11.06
N GLU A 288 13.90 9.47 -10.04
CA GLU A 288 13.25 9.08 -8.80
C GLU A 288 11.76 8.83 -9.05
N HIS A 289 11.27 7.69 -8.61
CA HIS A 289 9.84 7.35 -8.65
C HIS A 289 9.09 8.04 -7.52
N TRP A 290 9.75 8.20 -6.36
CA TRP A 290 9.20 8.97 -5.23
C TRP A 290 10.27 9.40 -4.25
N LEU A 291 9.90 10.43 -3.48
CA LEU A 291 10.67 10.93 -2.35
C LEU A 291 9.93 10.68 -1.05
N TYR A 292 10.65 10.24 -0.03
CA TYR A 292 10.18 10.19 1.34
C TYR A 292 10.61 11.44 2.09
N ILE A 293 9.71 12.03 2.90
CA ILE A 293 9.94 13.33 3.55
C ILE A 293 9.66 13.22 5.05
N PRO A 294 10.71 13.02 5.87
CA PRO A 294 10.58 12.92 7.31
C PRO A 294 10.36 14.28 8.00
N SER A 295 10.71 15.39 7.36
CA SER A 295 10.66 16.74 7.94
C SER A 295 9.29 17.07 8.52
N LYS A 296 9.24 17.56 9.76
CA LYS A 296 8.03 18.03 10.44
C LYS A 296 7.55 19.39 9.93
N ASN A 297 8.33 20.08 9.08
CA ASN A 297 7.96 21.38 8.50
C ASN A 297 6.90 21.29 7.40
N CYS A 298 6.51 20.11 6.98
CA CYS A 298 5.43 19.86 6.03
C CYS A 298 4.61 18.64 6.44
N ASN A 299 3.34 18.61 6.04
CA ASN A 299 2.41 17.55 6.44
C ASN A 299 2.46 16.33 5.52
N TYR A 300 2.93 16.47 4.28
CA TYR A 300 3.07 15.33 3.38
C TYR A 300 4.30 14.50 3.71
N TYR A 301 4.20 13.19 3.57
CA TYR A 301 5.28 12.24 3.89
C TYR A 301 5.92 11.63 2.65
N ARG A 302 5.25 11.73 1.48
CA ARG A 302 5.73 11.18 0.21
C ARG A 302 5.29 12.04 -0.97
N VAL A 303 6.18 12.21 -1.93
CA VAL A 303 5.90 12.79 -3.26
C VAL A 303 6.25 11.74 -4.31
N GLY A 304 5.33 11.46 -5.23
CA GLY A 304 5.54 10.52 -6.34
C GLY A 304 5.72 11.23 -7.68
N PHE A 305 6.47 10.65 -8.60
CA PHE A 305 6.74 11.18 -9.94
C PHE A 305 6.27 10.17 -10.99
N TYR A 306 5.01 10.27 -11.40
CA TYR A 306 4.41 9.31 -12.34
C TYR A 306 5.04 9.38 -13.74
N ASN A 307 5.53 10.56 -14.17
CA ASN A 307 6.28 10.69 -15.40
C ASN A 307 7.51 9.76 -15.46
N ASN A 308 8.23 9.63 -14.33
CA ASN A 308 9.39 8.74 -14.26
C ASN A 308 8.98 7.26 -14.25
N ILE A 309 7.78 6.95 -13.73
CA ILE A 309 7.23 5.59 -13.71
C ILE A 309 6.74 5.20 -15.10
N LEU A 310 6.03 6.09 -15.78
CA LEU A 310 5.40 5.85 -17.07
C LEU A 310 6.34 6.09 -18.26
N GLY A 311 7.49 6.75 -18.03
CA GLY A 311 8.42 7.12 -19.08
C GLY A 311 7.86 8.19 -20.04
N ASP A 312 6.91 9.01 -19.57
CA ASP A 312 6.27 10.06 -20.36
C ASP A 312 6.50 11.43 -19.74
N GLU A 313 7.15 12.34 -20.44
CA GLU A 313 7.45 13.70 -19.98
C GLU A 313 6.20 14.57 -19.76
N LYS A 314 5.09 14.23 -20.42
CA LYS A 314 3.81 14.96 -20.29
C LYS A 314 2.99 14.56 -19.08
N LEU A 315 3.30 13.43 -18.44
CA LEU A 315 2.56 12.89 -17.30
C LEU A 315 3.27 13.20 -15.97
N SER A 316 3.92 14.34 -15.86
CA SER A 316 4.56 14.74 -14.62
C SER A 316 3.50 15.01 -13.55
N MET A 317 3.59 14.25 -12.47
CA MET A 317 2.96 14.16 -11.28
C MET A 317 2.61 14.62 -10.19
#